data_378651b8289712355373907824000c2c
#
_entry.id   378651b8289712355373907824000c2c
#
_cell.length_a   1.000
_cell.length_b   1.000
_cell.length_c   1.000
_cell.angle_alpha   90.00
_cell.angle_beta   90.00
_cell.angle_gamma   90.00
#
_symmetry.space_group_name_H-M   'P 1'
#
loop_
_entity.id
_entity.type
_entity.pdbx_description
1 polymer ?
#
loop_
_entity_poly.entity_id
_entity_poly.type
_entity_poly.pdbx_seq_one_letter_code
_entity_poly.pdbx_strand_id
1 'polypeptide(L)'
;MLQYAAKLTPGLPEEGGYTVTFRDVPEAITDGDTLEDALKYAAEALELALEHYLDERRITPAPTAKRKGEYLIALPVSLSLKCALLNEMIRQDVRPAELAKRLKTSKQEVNRLTTLSHATKVDRIAEAFHALGKELMISVA
;
A
#
# COMPACT_ATOMS: atom_id res chain seq x y z
N MET A 1 5.62 -1.13 -8.62
CA MET A 1 5.04 -0.03 -7.82
C MET A 1 3.53 -0.10 -7.91
N LEU A 2 2.85 -0.08 -6.77
CA LEU A 2 1.39 -0.13 -6.75
C LEU A 2 0.80 1.21 -7.17
N GLN A 3 -0.19 1.16 -8.07
CA GLN A 3 -0.93 2.33 -8.54
C GLN A 3 -2.42 1.98 -8.54
N TYR A 4 -3.21 2.83 -7.92
CA TYR A 4 -4.67 2.66 -7.86
C TYR A 4 -5.36 3.84 -8.53
N ALA A 5 -6.42 3.56 -9.26
CA ALA A 5 -7.19 4.57 -9.94
C ALA A 5 -8.11 5.33 -8.97
N ALA A 6 -8.02 6.64 -8.95
CA ALA A 6 -8.84 7.52 -8.14
C ALA A 6 -9.76 8.37 -8.99
N LYS A 7 -10.97 8.55 -8.52
CA LYS A 7 -11.93 9.46 -9.11
C LYS A 7 -11.98 10.74 -8.26
N LEU A 8 -11.77 11.88 -8.90
CA LEU A 8 -11.88 13.20 -8.28
C LEU A 8 -13.18 13.86 -8.74
N THR A 9 -14.11 14.00 -7.81
CA THR A 9 -15.41 14.60 -8.08
C THR A 9 -15.39 16.05 -7.61
N PRO A 10 -15.56 17.03 -8.51
CA PRO A 10 -15.62 18.45 -8.11
C PRO A 10 -16.78 18.70 -7.15
N GLY A 11 -16.53 19.57 -6.16
CA GLY A 11 -17.57 20.08 -5.29
C GLY A 11 -18.50 21.03 -6.04
N LEU A 12 -19.54 21.49 -5.36
CA LEU A 12 -20.43 22.52 -5.91
C LEU A 12 -19.62 23.80 -6.19
N PRO A 13 -20.00 24.60 -7.19
CA PRO A 13 -19.24 25.80 -7.55
C PRO A 13 -18.95 26.74 -6.37
N GLU A 14 -19.87 26.85 -5.44
CA GLU A 14 -19.72 27.70 -4.25
C GLU A 14 -18.82 27.06 -3.18
N GLU A 15 -18.67 25.75 -3.19
CA GLU A 15 -17.85 25.03 -2.21
C GLU A 15 -16.43 24.84 -2.71
N GLY A 16 -16.26 24.62 -4.01
CA GLY A 16 -14.97 24.29 -4.62
C GLY A 16 -14.44 22.93 -4.18
N GLY A 17 -13.18 22.67 -4.50
CA GLY A 17 -12.50 21.47 -4.08
C GLY A 17 -12.93 20.19 -4.79
N TYR A 18 -12.42 19.07 -4.29
CA TYR A 18 -12.65 17.74 -4.86
C TYR A 18 -12.85 16.70 -3.76
N THR A 19 -13.79 15.79 -4.00
CA THR A 19 -13.89 14.55 -3.21
C THR A 19 -13.17 13.45 -3.97
N VAL A 20 -12.34 12.67 -3.28
CA VAL A 20 -11.55 11.59 -3.85
C VAL A 20 -12.09 10.25 -3.41
N THR A 21 -12.35 9.37 -4.36
CA THR A 21 -12.77 7.99 -4.10
C THR A 21 -11.93 7.03 -4.95
N PHE A 22 -11.79 5.80 -4.46
CA PHE A 22 -11.08 4.73 -5.14
C PHE A 22 -12.04 3.58 -5.40
N ARG A 23 -12.23 3.23 -6.66
CA ARG A 23 -13.14 2.15 -7.05
C ARG A 23 -12.67 0.78 -6.52
N ASP A 24 -11.36 0.55 -6.47
CA ASP A 24 -10.80 -0.72 -6.01
C ASP A 24 -10.57 -0.78 -4.49
N VAL A 25 -10.56 0.38 -3.83
CA VAL A 25 -10.37 0.51 -2.38
C VAL A 25 -11.42 1.48 -1.83
N PRO A 26 -12.69 1.04 -1.74
CA PRO A 26 -13.80 1.95 -1.38
C PRO A 26 -13.66 2.61 -0.01
N GLU A 27 -12.88 2.04 0.88
CA GLU A 27 -12.61 2.61 2.21
C GLU A 27 -11.73 3.87 2.17
N ALA A 28 -10.96 4.04 1.09
CA ALA A 28 -10.10 5.21 0.91
C ALA A 28 -10.93 6.36 0.34
N ILE A 29 -11.33 7.28 1.21
CA ILE A 29 -12.10 8.48 0.85
C ILE A 29 -11.43 9.68 1.49
N THR A 30 -11.25 10.73 0.70
CA THR A 30 -10.70 12.00 1.20
C THR A 30 -11.21 13.16 0.35
N ASP A 31 -10.76 14.35 0.68
CA ASP A 31 -11.04 15.55 -0.10
C ASP A 31 -9.84 16.49 -0.08
N GLY A 32 -9.87 17.48 -0.96
CA GLY A 32 -8.86 18.53 -1.00
C GLY A 32 -9.41 19.77 -1.68
N ASP A 33 -8.94 20.94 -1.28
CA ASP A 33 -9.41 22.21 -1.80
C ASP A 33 -8.93 22.48 -3.23
N THR A 34 -7.78 21.94 -3.58
CA THR A 34 -7.17 22.06 -4.91
C THR A 34 -6.90 20.67 -5.47
N LEU A 35 -6.65 20.59 -6.77
CA LEU A 35 -6.24 19.34 -7.42
C LEU A 35 -4.97 18.77 -6.77
N GLU A 36 -3.99 19.63 -6.52
CA GLU A 36 -2.73 19.22 -5.90
C GLU A 36 -2.94 18.63 -4.50
N ASP A 37 -3.72 19.31 -3.67
CA ASP A 37 -4.04 18.83 -2.33
C ASP A 37 -4.83 17.54 -2.38
N ALA A 38 -5.82 17.44 -3.27
CA ALA A 38 -6.63 16.24 -3.43
C ALA A 38 -5.78 15.02 -3.79
N LEU A 39 -4.83 15.19 -4.72
CA LEU A 39 -3.92 14.09 -5.11
C LEU A 39 -2.98 13.70 -3.99
N LYS A 40 -2.49 14.66 -3.22
CA LYS A 40 -1.65 14.41 -2.05
C LYS A 40 -2.40 13.62 -0.98
N TYR A 41 -3.59 14.08 -0.62
CA TYR A 41 -4.41 13.40 0.39
C TYR A 41 -4.94 12.06 -0.10
N ALA A 42 -5.13 11.91 -1.41
CA ALA A 42 -5.48 10.62 -2.01
C ALA A 42 -4.44 9.55 -1.71
N ALA A 43 -3.15 9.87 -1.85
CA ALA A 43 -2.07 8.94 -1.53
C ALA A 43 -2.06 8.57 -0.04
N GLU A 44 -2.26 9.55 0.84
CA GLU A 44 -2.32 9.32 2.29
C GLU A 44 -3.50 8.44 2.69
N ALA A 45 -4.69 8.72 2.14
CA ALA A 45 -5.89 7.94 2.41
C ALA A 45 -5.77 6.50 1.90
N LEU A 46 -5.16 6.32 0.75
CA LEU A 46 -4.91 5.00 0.17
C LEU A 46 -3.97 4.18 1.06
N GLU A 47 -2.88 4.79 1.50
CA GLU A 47 -1.92 4.13 2.41
C GLU A 47 -2.61 3.65 3.68
N LEU A 48 -3.39 4.51 4.33
CA LEU A 48 -4.12 4.18 5.55
C LEU A 48 -5.12 3.04 5.33
N ALA A 49 -5.84 3.06 4.22
CA ALA A 49 -6.81 2.02 3.90
C ALA A 49 -6.13 0.67 3.68
N LEU A 50 -5.01 0.63 2.95
CA LEU A 50 -4.27 -0.59 2.71
C LEU A 50 -3.65 -1.13 4.00
N GLU A 51 -3.13 -0.25 4.85
CA GLU A 51 -2.62 -0.62 6.17
C GLU A 51 -3.70 -1.31 7.00
N HIS A 52 -4.92 -0.78 6.98
CA HIS A 52 -6.06 -1.35 7.69
C HIS A 52 -6.38 -2.77 7.19
N TYR A 53 -6.39 -3.00 5.87
CA TYR A 53 -6.55 -4.34 5.30
C TYR A 53 -5.53 -5.32 5.87
N LEU A 54 -4.26 -4.90 5.87
CA LEU A 54 -3.15 -5.76 6.29
C LEU A 54 -3.15 -6.01 7.80
N ASP A 55 -3.54 -5.02 8.59
CA ASP A 55 -3.68 -5.17 10.05
C ASP A 55 -4.77 -6.19 10.40
N GLU A 56 -5.82 -6.26 9.61
CA GLU A 56 -6.88 -7.25 9.75
C GLU A 56 -6.56 -8.58 9.08
N ARG A 57 -5.35 -8.74 8.58
CA ARG A 57 -4.88 -9.91 7.82
C ARG A 57 -5.77 -10.23 6.63
N ARG A 58 -6.18 -9.20 5.92
CA ARG A 58 -6.89 -9.31 4.64
C ARG A 58 -5.97 -8.93 3.50
N ILE A 59 -5.99 -9.74 2.44
CA ILE A 59 -5.26 -9.44 1.21
C ILE A 59 -5.76 -8.11 0.64
N THR A 60 -4.83 -7.23 0.27
CA THR A 60 -5.21 -5.94 -0.32
C THR A 60 -5.86 -6.14 -1.68
N PRO A 61 -6.85 -5.30 -2.04
CA PRO A 61 -7.47 -5.39 -3.37
C PRO A 61 -6.46 -5.19 -4.49
N ALA A 62 -6.58 -5.98 -5.56
CA ALA A 62 -5.74 -5.79 -6.73
C ALA A 62 -6.17 -4.53 -7.49
N PRO A 63 -5.23 -3.67 -7.89
CA PRO A 63 -5.58 -2.51 -8.70
C PRO A 63 -6.03 -2.93 -10.10
N THR A 64 -7.05 -2.25 -10.63
CA THR A 64 -7.52 -2.43 -11.99
C THR A 64 -7.09 -1.26 -12.86
N ALA A 65 -7.17 -1.44 -14.18
CA ALA A 65 -6.72 -0.42 -15.12
C ALA A 65 -7.49 0.90 -14.97
N LYS A 66 -6.78 2.00 -15.16
CA LYS A 66 -7.35 3.34 -15.14
C LYS A 66 -8.43 3.48 -16.20
N ARG A 67 -9.55 4.09 -15.82
CA ARG A 67 -10.62 4.50 -16.73
C ARG A 67 -10.47 5.97 -17.08
N LYS A 68 -11.17 6.40 -18.14
CA LYS A 68 -11.17 7.79 -18.57
C LYS A 68 -11.59 8.72 -17.43
N GLY A 69 -10.82 9.77 -17.22
CA GLY A 69 -11.09 10.77 -16.18
C GLY A 69 -10.56 10.42 -14.80
N GLU A 70 -10.05 9.20 -14.61
CA GLU A 70 -9.41 8.79 -13.36
C GLU A 70 -7.94 9.20 -13.32
N TYR A 71 -7.41 9.32 -12.10
CA TYR A 71 -5.99 9.59 -11.85
C TYR A 71 -5.35 8.36 -11.21
N LEU A 72 -4.17 7.99 -11.69
CA LEU A 72 -3.40 6.93 -11.04
C LEU A 72 -2.64 7.50 -9.84
N ILE A 73 -2.91 6.93 -8.68
CA ILE A 73 -2.23 7.29 -7.43
C ILE A 73 -1.18 6.22 -7.15
N ALA A 74 0.08 6.62 -7.22
CA ALA A 74 1.21 5.72 -6.99
C ALA A 74 1.63 5.74 -5.52
N LEU A 75 1.88 4.56 -4.97
CA LEU A 75 2.50 4.43 -3.66
C LEU A 75 4.02 4.36 -3.79
N PRO A 76 4.78 4.81 -2.78
CA PRO A 76 6.24 4.64 -2.79
C PRO A 76 6.63 3.18 -3.00
N VAL A 77 7.79 2.96 -3.63
CA VAL A 77 8.29 1.62 -3.95
C VAL A 77 8.43 0.76 -2.69
N SER A 78 9.02 1.30 -1.63
CA SER A 78 9.20 0.56 -0.37
C SER A 78 7.88 0.11 0.23
N LEU A 79 6.87 0.97 0.19
CA LEU A 79 5.54 0.66 0.70
C LEU A 79 4.87 -0.41 -0.17
N SER A 80 5.01 -0.31 -1.48
CA SER A 80 4.51 -1.31 -2.42
C SER A 80 5.12 -2.70 -2.16
N LEU A 81 6.42 -2.75 -1.91
CA LEU A 81 7.12 -3.98 -1.58
C LEU A 81 6.67 -4.56 -0.23
N LYS A 82 6.43 -3.71 0.76
CA LYS A 82 5.91 -4.16 2.06
C LYS A 82 4.49 -4.69 1.96
N CYS A 83 3.63 -4.07 1.15
CA CYS A 83 2.30 -4.60 0.87
C CYS A 83 2.40 -6.00 0.26
N ALA A 84 3.28 -6.19 -0.71
CA ALA A 84 3.49 -7.49 -1.34
C ALA A 84 3.98 -8.52 -0.33
N LEU A 85 4.90 -8.14 0.56
CA LEU A 85 5.42 -9.01 1.61
C LEU A 85 4.33 -9.44 2.58
N LEU A 86 3.55 -8.49 3.07
CA LEU A 86 2.47 -8.77 4.03
C LEU A 86 1.36 -9.61 3.40
N ASN A 87 1.02 -9.34 2.14
CA ASN A 87 0.08 -10.18 1.40
C ASN A 87 0.58 -11.63 1.30
N GLU A 88 1.86 -11.83 1.03
CA GLU A 88 2.44 -13.16 0.93
C GLU A 88 2.45 -13.88 2.29
N MET A 89 2.74 -13.15 3.37
CA MET A 89 2.64 -13.70 4.72
C MET A 89 1.21 -14.17 5.03
N ILE A 90 0.22 -13.39 4.63
CA ILE A 90 -1.19 -13.75 4.83
C ILE A 90 -1.54 -15.01 4.02
N ARG A 91 -1.13 -15.09 2.75
CA ARG A 91 -1.39 -16.25 1.88
C ARG A 91 -0.80 -17.53 2.46
N GLN A 92 0.39 -17.45 3.04
CA GLN A 92 1.08 -18.59 3.63
C GLN A 92 0.71 -18.83 5.10
N ASP A 93 -0.11 -17.97 5.68
CA ASP A 93 -0.44 -17.97 7.11
C ASP A 93 0.82 -17.91 7.99
N VAL A 94 1.79 -17.11 7.57
CA VAL A 94 3.01 -16.85 8.34
C VAL A 94 2.81 -15.57 9.15
N ARG A 95 2.88 -15.71 10.46
CA ARG A 95 2.76 -14.56 11.37
C ARG A 95 4.12 -13.94 11.65
N PRO A 96 4.16 -12.69 12.14
CA PRO A 96 5.43 -12.01 12.41
C PRO A 96 6.39 -12.80 13.30
N ALA A 97 5.89 -13.51 14.31
CA ALA A 97 6.72 -14.33 15.19
C ALA A 97 7.41 -15.47 14.43
N GLU A 98 6.73 -16.09 13.48
CA GLU A 98 7.31 -17.14 12.63
C GLU A 98 8.35 -16.57 11.67
N LEU A 99 8.07 -15.41 11.09
CA LEU A 99 9.04 -14.74 10.23
C LEU A 99 10.31 -14.36 11.00
N ALA A 100 10.17 -13.89 12.25
CA ALA A 100 11.31 -13.60 13.12
C ALA A 100 12.20 -14.84 13.34
N LYS A 101 11.60 -16.00 13.55
CA LYS A 101 12.33 -17.27 13.69
C LYS A 101 13.07 -17.63 12.41
N ARG A 102 12.42 -17.54 11.28
CA ARG A 102 13.02 -17.86 9.96
C ARG A 102 14.18 -16.93 9.62
N LEU A 103 14.05 -15.64 9.96
CA LEU A 103 15.09 -14.64 9.75
C LEU A 103 16.15 -14.64 10.84
N LYS A 104 15.96 -15.40 11.92
CA LYS A 104 16.85 -15.41 13.09
C LYS A 104 17.08 -14.00 13.63
N THR A 105 16.01 -13.26 13.78
CA THR A 105 16.05 -11.87 14.20
C THR A 105 15.05 -11.60 15.32
N SER A 106 15.06 -10.38 15.85
CA SER A 106 14.17 -9.98 16.94
C SER A 106 12.75 -9.67 16.44
N LYS A 107 11.81 -9.75 17.37
CA LYS A 107 10.42 -9.34 17.15
C LYS A 107 10.34 -7.87 16.73
N GLN A 108 11.19 -7.02 17.31
CA GLN A 108 11.24 -5.58 16.97
C GLN A 108 11.65 -5.36 15.52
N GLU A 109 12.65 -6.11 15.03
CA GLU A 109 13.09 -6.02 13.64
C GLU A 109 11.97 -6.41 12.67
N VAL A 110 11.25 -7.49 12.96
CA VAL A 110 10.12 -7.92 12.13
C VAL A 110 8.99 -6.90 12.21
N ASN A 111 8.75 -6.31 13.37
CA ASN A 111 7.73 -5.28 13.52
C ASN A 111 8.01 -4.06 12.62
N ARG A 112 9.27 -3.62 12.55
CA ARG A 112 9.70 -2.56 11.63
C ARG A 112 9.52 -2.97 10.18
N LEU A 113 9.90 -4.19 9.84
CA LEU A 113 9.80 -4.75 8.50
C LEU A 113 8.35 -4.82 8.01
N THR A 114 7.41 -5.09 8.91
CA THR A 114 5.98 -5.26 8.59
C THR A 114 5.15 -4.00 8.83
N THR A 115 5.75 -2.90 9.25
CA THR A 115 5.07 -1.62 9.40
C THR A 115 5.25 -0.81 8.12
N LEU A 116 4.16 -0.48 7.42
CA LEU A 116 4.20 0.17 6.10
C LEU A 116 4.92 1.52 6.13
N SER A 117 4.71 2.32 7.17
CA SER A 117 5.28 3.65 7.28
C SER A 117 6.75 3.67 7.67
N HIS A 118 7.31 2.55 8.11
CA HIS A 118 8.70 2.47 8.51
C HIS A 118 9.61 2.22 7.30
N ALA A 119 10.60 3.08 7.08
CA ALA A 119 11.56 2.90 6.00
C ALA A 119 12.42 1.65 6.26
N THR A 120 12.51 0.79 5.26
CA THR A 120 13.29 -0.45 5.34
C THR A 120 14.11 -0.62 4.07
N LYS A 121 15.34 -1.07 4.22
CA LYS A 121 16.21 -1.35 3.07
C LYS A 121 15.61 -2.46 2.22
N VAL A 122 15.67 -2.31 0.90
CA VAL A 122 15.14 -3.28 -0.05
C VAL A 122 15.75 -4.67 0.14
N ASP A 123 17.03 -4.73 0.48
CA ASP A 123 17.71 -6.01 0.72
C ASP A 123 17.10 -6.77 1.91
N ARG A 124 16.67 -6.04 2.94
CA ARG A 124 16.01 -6.67 4.09
C ARG A 124 14.63 -7.23 3.71
N ILE A 125 13.91 -6.53 2.85
CA ILE A 125 12.63 -7.00 2.31
C ILE A 125 12.86 -8.25 1.46
N ALA A 126 13.92 -8.26 0.65
CA ALA A 126 14.28 -9.41 -0.18
C ALA A 126 14.61 -10.64 0.68
N GLU A 127 15.33 -10.46 1.79
CA GLU A 127 15.61 -11.54 2.74
C GLU A 127 14.32 -12.12 3.33
N ALA A 128 13.36 -11.27 3.65
CA ALA A 128 12.06 -11.70 4.17
C ALA A 128 11.30 -12.53 3.14
N PHE A 129 11.27 -12.12 1.87
CA PHE A 129 10.68 -12.91 0.79
C PHE A 129 11.37 -14.26 0.65
N HIS A 130 12.70 -14.28 0.71
CA HIS A 130 13.46 -15.52 0.64
C HIS A 130 13.07 -16.49 1.78
N ALA A 131 12.87 -15.96 2.99
CA ALA A 131 12.40 -16.75 4.12
C ALA A 131 10.99 -17.32 3.93
N LEU A 132 10.21 -16.73 3.01
CA LEU A 132 8.89 -17.22 2.61
C LEU A 132 8.95 -18.14 1.37
N GLY A 133 10.14 -18.52 0.93
CA GLY A 133 10.33 -19.36 -0.26
C GLY A 133 10.08 -18.62 -1.57
N LYS A 134 10.14 -17.30 -1.56
CA LYS A 134 9.93 -16.44 -2.72
C LYS A 134 11.20 -15.65 -3.05
N GLU A 135 11.29 -15.21 -4.27
CA GLU A 135 12.41 -14.38 -4.71
C GLU A 135 11.87 -13.03 -5.19
N LEU A 136 12.42 -11.95 -4.61
CA LEU A 136 12.04 -10.61 -5.02
C LEU A 136 12.75 -10.28 -6.34
N MET A 137 11.97 -10.03 -7.37
CA MET A 137 12.47 -9.60 -8.68
C MET A 137 11.99 -8.19 -8.96
N ILE A 138 12.92 -7.31 -9.32
CA ILE A 138 12.63 -5.91 -9.63
C ILE A 138 13.01 -5.67 -11.09
N SER A 139 12.12 -5.04 -11.83
CA SER A 139 12.39 -4.67 -13.20
C SER A 139 12.20 -3.18 -13.41
N VAL A 140 12.93 -2.65 -14.37
CA VAL A 140 12.81 -1.25 -14.79
C VAL A 140 12.23 -1.24 -16.20
N ALA A 141 11.09 -0.53 -16.35
CA ALA A 141 10.42 -0.43 -17.64
C ALA A 141 11.16 0.52 -18.59
#